data_8ac636fbd52ae23644ea1a1ee29943bb
#
_entry.id   8ac636fbd52ae23644ea1a1ee29943bb
#
_cell.length_a   1.000
_cell.length_b   1.000
_cell.length_c   1.000
_cell.angle_alpha   90.00
_cell.angle_beta   90.00
_cell.angle_gamma   90.00
#
_symmetry.space_group_name_H-M   'P 1'
#
loop_
_entity.id
_entity.type
_entity.pdbx_description
1 polymer ?
#
loop_
_entity_poly.entity_id
_entity_poly.type
_entity_poly.pdbx_seq_one_letter_code
_entity_poly.pdbx_strand_id
1 'polypeptide(L)' 'MANPEEMYQCQTVNCGYIYNPDKGDKKGKIAKGTKFDELPDDWKCPICGASKKAFKALG' A
#
# COMPACT_ATOMS: atom_id res chain seq x y z
N MET A 1 8.98 10.29 -8.71
CA MET A 1 7.97 9.24 -8.89
C MET A 1 8.44 7.94 -8.25
N ALA A 2 7.53 7.22 -7.63
CA ALA A 2 7.89 5.95 -7.00
C ALA A 2 8.27 4.92 -8.04
N ASN A 3 9.29 4.13 -7.75
CA ASN A 3 9.66 3.01 -8.60
C ASN A 3 8.69 1.86 -8.37
N PRO A 4 8.51 0.97 -9.37
CA PRO A 4 7.68 -0.22 -9.17
C PRO A 4 8.09 -1.04 -7.95
N GLU A 5 9.37 -1.01 -7.61
CA GLU A 5 9.89 -1.72 -6.44
C GLU A 5 9.30 -1.20 -5.13
N GLU A 6 8.88 0.05 -5.12
CA GLU A 6 8.31 0.69 -3.93
C GLU A 6 6.80 0.67 -3.95
N MET A 7 6.21 0.28 -5.08
CA MET A 7 4.75 0.19 -5.20
C MET A 7 4.30 -1.22 -4.88
N TYR A 8 3.26 -1.33 -4.09
CA TYR A 8 2.74 -2.63 -3.66
C TYR A 8 1.28 -2.76 -4.05
N GLN A 9 0.90 -3.93 -4.52
CA GLN A 9 -0.46 -4.21 -4.95
C GLN A 9 -1.13 -5.22 -4.02
N CYS A 10 -2.36 -4.92 -3.63
CA CYS A 10 -3.16 -5.84 -2.84
C CYS A 10 -3.50 -7.06 -3.68
N GLN A 11 -3.22 -8.25 -3.14
CA GLN A 11 -3.43 -9.50 -3.86
C GLN A 11 -4.80 -10.12 -3.57
N THR A 12 -5.62 -9.41 -2.80
CA THR A 12 -6.96 -9.90 -2.48
C THR A 12 -7.84 -9.91 -3.72
N VAL A 13 -8.59 -10.97 -3.88
CA VAL A 13 -9.55 -11.08 -5.00
C VAL A 13 -10.52 -9.90 -4.94
N ASN A 14 -10.78 -9.31 -6.09
CA ASN A 14 -11.71 -8.17 -6.24
C ASN A 14 -11.21 -6.87 -5.62
N CYS A 15 -9.94 -6.78 -5.25
CA CYS A 15 -9.38 -5.53 -4.72
C CYS A 15 -8.43 -4.88 -5.73
N GLY A 16 -7.17 -5.30 -5.77
CA GLY A 16 -6.19 -4.74 -6.69
C GLY A 16 -5.71 -3.34 -6.35
N TYR A 17 -5.95 -2.88 -5.13
CA TYR A 17 -5.47 -1.56 -4.72
C TYR A 17 -3.94 -1.50 -4.81
N ILE A 18 -3.42 -0.40 -5.33
CA ILE A 18 -1.97 -0.21 -5.42
C ILE A 18 -1.56 0.91 -4.48
N TYR A 19 -0.66 0.59 -3.56
CA TYR A 19 -0.09 1.58 -2.67
C TYR A 19 1.08 2.28 -3.38
N ASN A 20 0.98 3.58 -3.54
CA ASN A 20 2.02 4.39 -4.15
C ASN A 20 2.61 5.33 -3.09
N PRO A 21 3.89 5.15 -2.71
CA PRO A 21 4.51 6.00 -1.69
C PRO A 21 4.46 7.49 -2.02
N ASP A 22 4.51 7.84 -3.30
CA ASP A 22 4.45 9.26 -3.70
C ASP A 22 3.12 9.90 -3.33
N LYS A 23 2.05 9.11 -3.25
CA LYS A 23 0.72 9.63 -2.95
C LYS A 23 0.29 9.39 -1.52
N GLY A 24 0.86 8.40 -0.87
CA GLY A 24 0.45 8.00 0.46
C GLY A 24 -0.94 7.37 0.46
N ASP A 25 -1.60 7.43 1.60
CA ASP A 25 -2.93 6.86 1.75
C ASP A 25 -3.78 7.78 2.62
N LYS A 26 -4.67 8.52 2.00
CA LYS A 26 -5.52 9.47 2.72
C LYS A 26 -6.46 8.77 3.70
N LYS A 27 -7.01 7.62 3.33
CA LYS A 27 -7.93 6.89 4.20
C LYS A 27 -7.23 6.34 5.43
N GLY A 28 -5.98 5.90 5.26
CA GLY A 28 -5.18 5.40 6.37
C GLY A 28 -4.37 6.48 7.07
N LYS A 29 -4.54 7.73 6.65
CA LYS A 29 -3.83 8.88 7.21
C LYS A 29 -2.32 8.76 7.05
N ILE A 30 -1.91 8.19 5.93
CA ILE A 30 -0.49 8.02 5.60
C ILE A 30 -0.03 9.20 4.75
N ALA A 31 1.00 9.89 5.19
CA ALA A 31 1.52 11.05 4.49
C ALA A 31 2.23 10.64 3.20
N LYS A 32 2.28 11.57 2.24
CA LYS A 32 3.07 11.37 1.02
C LYS A 32 4.52 11.11 1.38
N GLY A 33 5.16 10.25 0.62
CA GLY A 33 6.56 9.94 0.82
C GLY A 33 6.81 8.82 1.82
N THR A 34 5.77 8.26 2.40
CA THR A 34 5.90 7.14 3.32
C THR A 34 6.04 5.86 2.51
N LYS A 35 7.15 5.16 2.68
CA LYS A 35 7.36 3.89 2.00
C LYS A 35 6.52 2.80 2.62
N PHE A 36 6.22 1.77 1.82
CA PHE A 36 5.41 0.66 2.32
C PHE A 36 6.01 0.02 3.58
N ASP A 37 7.33 -0.10 3.61
CA ASP A 37 8.03 -0.66 4.77
C ASP A 37 7.86 0.17 6.03
N GLU A 38 7.59 1.45 5.88
CA GLU A 38 7.42 2.37 7.00
C GLU A 38 5.99 2.40 7.53
N LEU A 39 5.07 1.73 6.85
CA LEU A 39 3.70 1.67 7.30
C LEU A 39 3.59 0.90 8.62
N PRO A 40 2.66 1.33 9.52
CA PRO A 40 2.47 0.59 10.77
C PRO A 40 2.00 -0.84 10.49
N ASP A 41 2.31 -1.75 11.40
CA ASP A 41 1.94 -3.15 11.23
C ASP A 41 0.44 -3.36 11.17
N ASP A 42 -0.32 -2.46 11.78
CA ASP A 42 -1.77 -2.54 11.77
C ASP A 42 -2.41 -1.83 10.59
N TRP A 43 -1.59 -1.27 9.68
CA TRP A 43 -2.14 -0.66 8.47
C TRP A 43 -2.80 -1.72 7.60
N LYS A 44 -3.92 -1.34 7.01
CA LYS A 44 -4.71 -2.26 6.19
C LYS A 44 -5.10 -1.58 4.89
N CYS A 45 -5.44 -2.41 3.90
CA CYS A 45 -5.89 -1.91 2.62
C CYS A 45 -7.13 -1.02 2.82
N PRO A 46 -7.14 0.20 2.28
CA PRO A 46 -8.29 1.10 2.44
C PRO A 46 -9.52 0.64 1.65
N ILE A 47 -9.36 -0.31 0.77
CA ILE A 47 -10.45 -0.80 -0.08
C ILE A 47 -11.09 -2.05 0.51
N CYS A 48 -10.28 -3.07 0.84
CA CYS A 48 -10.81 -4.35 1.29
C CYS A 48 -10.43 -4.71 2.72
N GLY A 49 -9.56 -3.92 3.35
CA GLY A 49 -9.14 -4.18 4.72
C GLY A 49 -8.11 -5.28 4.88
N ALA A 50 -7.52 -5.75 3.79
CA ALA A 50 -6.49 -6.78 3.88
C ALA A 50 -5.24 -6.25 4.58
N SER A 51 -4.54 -7.13 5.28
CA SER A 51 -3.32 -6.74 6.00
C SER A 51 -2.18 -6.47 5.04
N LYS A 52 -1.07 -5.92 5.55
CA LYS A 52 0.12 -5.67 4.74
C LYS A 52 0.64 -6.95 4.08
N LYS A 53 0.43 -8.09 4.70
CA LYS A 53 0.90 -9.37 4.16
C LYS A 53 0.22 -9.74 2.85
N ALA A 54 -0.95 -9.16 2.59
CA ALA A 54 -1.67 -9.41 1.34
C ALA A 54 -1.12 -8.58 0.18
N PHE A 55 -0.14 -7.73 0.43
CA PHE A 55 0.45 -6.88 -0.60
C PHE A 55 1.74 -7.47 -1.14
N LYS A 56 1.98 -7.24 -2.41
CA LYS A 56 3.17 -7.72 -3.08
C LYS A 56 3.78 -6.60 -3.91
N ALA A 57 5.11 -6.50 -3.90
CA ALA A 57 5.80 -5.49 -4.68
C ALA A 57 5.55 -5.71 -6.18
N LEU A 58 5.38 -4.62 -6.93
CA LEU A 58 5.18 -4.70 -8.37
C LEU A 58 6.46 -4.89 -9.15
N GLY A 59 7.57 -4.52 -8.55
CA GLY A 59 8.86 -4.67 -9.20
C GLY A 59 9.73 -5.75 -8.64
#